data_376539afd1b4245fc2b1a61beb6ffd69
#
_entry.id   376539afd1b4245fc2b1a61beb6ffd69
#
_cell.length_a   1.000
_cell.length_b   1.000
_cell.length_c   1.000
_cell.angle_alpha   90.00
_cell.angle_beta   90.00
_cell.angle_gamma   90.00
#
_symmetry.space_group_name_H-M   'P 1'
#
loop_
_entity.id
_entity.type
_entity.pdbx_description
1 polymer ?
#
loop_
_entity_poly.entity_id
_entity_poly.type
_entity_poly.pdbx_seq_one_letter_code
_entity_poly.pdbx_strand_id
1 'polypeptide(L)'
;MTKLREDIRNVAIIAHVDHGKTTLVDELLKQSHTLDERKELQERAMDSNDLEKERGITILAKNTAVAYNGTRINIMDTPGHADFGGEVERIMKMVDGVVLVVDAYEGTMPQTRFVLKKALEQDLVPIVVVNKIDKPSARPEEVVDEVLELFIELGADDDQLEFPVVYASAINGTSSLSDDPADQEHTMAPIFDTIIDHIPAPVDNSDEPLQIQVSLLDYNDFVGRIGIGRVFRGTVKVGDQVTLSKLDGTTKNFRVTKLFGFFGLERREIQEAKAGDLIAISGMEDIFVGETITPTDAVEALPILHIDEPTLQMTFLVNNSPFAGREGKWVTSRKVEERLQAELQTDVSLRVDPTDSPDKWTVSGRGELHLSILIETMRREGYELQVSRPEVIIKEIDGVQCEPFERVQIDTPEEYQGSVIQSLSERKGEMLDMVATGNGQTRLVFLVPARGLIGYSTEFLSMTRGYGIMNHTFDQYLPVIPGEIGGRHRGALVSIDNGKATTYSIMSIEERGTIFVNPGTEVYEGMIIGENSRENDLTVNITKAKQMTNVRSATKDQTAVIKTPRILTLEESLEFLNDDEYMEVTPESIRLRKQILNKAEREKANKKKKSAAAE
;
A
#
# COMPACT_ATOMS: atom_id res chain seq x y z
N MET A 1 7.42 -39.43 -19.37
CA MET A 1 6.58 -38.25 -19.59
C MET A 1 6.30 -37.65 -18.22
N THR A 2 6.58 -36.39 -18.06
CA THR A 2 6.25 -35.65 -16.84
C THR A 2 4.74 -35.64 -16.65
N LYS A 3 4.25 -36.12 -15.51
CA LYS A 3 2.83 -36.11 -15.20
C LYS A 3 2.43 -34.70 -14.78
N LEU A 4 1.33 -34.17 -15.32
CA LEU A 4 0.84 -32.82 -15.05
C LEU A 4 -0.49 -32.84 -14.31
N ARG A 5 -0.73 -31.82 -13.49
CA ARG A 5 -1.98 -31.55 -12.80
C ARG A 5 -2.93 -30.74 -13.67
N GLU A 6 -3.54 -31.42 -14.65
CA GLU A 6 -4.49 -30.77 -15.58
C GLU A 6 -5.74 -30.19 -14.89
N ASP A 7 -6.01 -30.66 -13.67
CA ASP A 7 -7.14 -30.27 -12.84
C ASP A 7 -6.96 -28.92 -12.12
N ILE A 8 -5.80 -28.25 -12.26
CA ILE A 8 -5.49 -27.00 -11.56
C ILE A 8 -4.69 -26.02 -12.41
N ARG A 9 -4.95 -24.73 -12.23
CA ARG A 9 -4.13 -23.61 -12.72
C ARG A 9 -3.94 -22.60 -11.60
N ASN A 10 -2.74 -22.06 -11.47
CA ASN A 10 -2.41 -21.03 -10.49
C ASN A 10 -1.97 -19.76 -11.20
N VAL A 11 -2.73 -18.70 -11.07
CA VAL A 11 -2.47 -17.41 -11.73
C VAL A 11 -2.50 -16.26 -10.74
N ALA A 12 -1.68 -15.26 -10.97
CA ALA A 12 -1.78 -13.96 -10.30
C ALA A 12 -2.50 -12.97 -11.23
N ILE A 13 -3.28 -12.08 -10.66
CA ILE A 13 -3.93 -11.00 -11.42
C ILE A 13 -3.27 -9.66 -11.11
N ILE A 14 -2.87 -8.94 -12.15
CA ILE A 14 -2.18 -7.67 -12.10
C ILE A 14 -3.03 -6.63 -12.82
N ALA A 15 -3.24 -5.48 -12.20
CA ALA A 15 -3.90 -4.34 -12.85
C ALA A 15 -3.48 -3.04 -12.19
N HIS A 16 -3.59 -1.94 -12.93
CA HIS A 16 -3.58 -0.62 -12.35
C HIS A 16 -4.89 -0.35 -11.60
N VAL A 17 -4.87 0.61 -10.68
CA VAL A 17 -6.07 1.12 -9.99
C VAL A 17 -7.12 1.51 -11.04
N ASP A 18 -8.37 1.18 -10.80
CA ASP A 18 -9.50 1.45 -11.67
C ASP A 18 -9.50 0.76 -13.06
N HIS A 19 -8.52 -0.08 -13.42
CA HIS A 19 -8.58 -0.87 -14.65
C HIS A 19 -9.64 -1.99 -14.63
N GLY A 20 -10.29 -2.20 -13.49
CA GLY A 20 -11.42 -3.09 -13.34
C GLY A 20 -11.07 -4.52 -12.90
N LYS A 21 -9.92 -4.71 -12.24
CA LYS A 21 -9.47 -6.00 -11.68
C LYS A 21 -10.55 -6.66 -10.81
N THR A 22 -11.03 -5.96 -9.80
CA THR A 22 -12.03 -6.49 -8.85
C THR A 22 -13.33 -6.84 -9.55
N THR A 23 -13.81 -5.97 -10.46
CA THR A 23 -15.02 -6.23 -11.24
C THR A 23 -14.87 -7.46 -12.14
N LEU A 24 -13.68 -7.64 -12.73
CA LEU A 24 -13.38 -8.81 -13.55
C LEU A 24 -13.42 -10.10 -12.72
N VAL A 25 -12.77 -10.12 -11.56
CA VAL A 25 -12.77 -11.30 -10.68
C VAL A 25 -14.15 -11.60 -10.14
N ASP A 26 -14.92 -10.58 -9.75
CA ASP A 26 -16.33 -10.76 -9.34
C ASP A 26 -17.16 -11.42 -10.46
N GLU A 27 -16.94 -11.01 -11.71
CA GLU A 27 -17.67 -11.56 -12.84
C GLU A 27 -17.21 -12.99 -13.18
N LEU A 28 -15.91 -13.29 -13.05
CA LEU A 28 -15.40 -14.67 -13.16
C LEU A 28 -16.01 -15.58 -12.09
N LEU A 29 -16.14 -15.09 -10.84
CA LEU A 29 -16.79 -15.84 -9.77
C LEU A 29 -18.28 -16.11 -10.05
N LYS A 30 -19.01 -15.13 -10.55
CA LYS A 30 -20.44 -15.28 -10.90
C LYS A 30 -20.64 -16.30 -12.01
N GLN A 31 -19.90 -16.15 -13.11
CA GLN A 31 -20.10 -16.96 -14.31
C GLN A 31 -19.52 -18.38 -14.20
N SER A 32 -18.57 -18.62 -13.28
CA SER A 32 -18.08 -19.97 -12.99
C SER A 32 -19.06 -20.83 -12.19
N HIS A 33 -20.17 -20.25 -11.70
CA HIS A 33 -21.12 -20.92 -10.79
C HIS A 33 -20.48 -21.56 -9.54
N THR A 34 -19.32 -21.04 -9.14
CA THR A 34 -18.56 -21.56 -7.97
C THR A 34 -19.24 -21.21 -6.65
N LEU A 35 -20.05 -20.15 -6.63
CA LEU A 35 -20.76 -19.69 -5.45
C LEU A 35 -22.17 -20.27 -5.40
N ASP A 36 -22.64 -20.59 -4.18
CA ASP A 36 -24.03 -20.99 -3.97
C ASP A 36 -24.97 -19.87 -4.46
N GLU A 37 -25.94 -20.20 -5.31
CA GLU A 37 -26.95 -19.29 -5.87
C GLU A 37 -27.76 -18.50 -4.81
N ARG A 38 -27.64 -18.86 -3.53
CA ARG A 38 -28.33 -18.23 -2.41
C ARG A 38 -27.53 -17.11 -1.73
N LYS A 39 -26.25 -16.96 -2.05
CA LYS A 39 -25.43 -15.84 -1.55
C LYS A 39 -25.35 -14.77 -2.65
N GLU A 40 -26.11 -13.69 -2.50
CA GLU A 40 -25.89 -12.49 -3.31
C GLU A 40 -24.45 -12.01 -3.09
N LEU A 41 -23.67 -11.99 -4.17
CA LEU A 41 -22.35 -11.36 -4.15
C LEU A 41 -22.55 -9.86 -3.91
N GLN A 42 -22.00 -9.36 -2.82
CA GLN A 42 -21.80 -7.93 -2.68
C GLN A 42 -20.85 -7.47 -3.79
N GLU A 43 -21.13 -6.35 -4.40
CA GLU A 43 -20.20 -5.72 -5.35
C GLU A 43 -18.82 -5.56 -4.67
N ARG A 44 -17.75 -5.86 -5.42
CA ARG A 44 -16.37 -5.91 -4.93
C ARG A 44 -16.13 -6.93 -3.82
N ALA A 45 -16.56 -8.14 -4.04
CA ALA A 45 -16.47 -9.23 -3.06
C ALA A 45 -15.03 -9.55 -2.64
N MET A 46 -14.03 -9.32 -3.49
CA MET A 46 -12.62 -9.46 -3.13
C MET A 46 -12.09 -8.34 -2.25
N ASP A 47 -12.58 -7.12 -2.40
CA ASP A 47 -12.21 -5.99 -1.55
C ASP A 47 -12.99 -6.06 -0.23
N SER A 48 -12.65 -7.00 0.63
CA SER A 48 -13.35 -7.21 1.92
C SER A 48 -13.06 -6.13 2.95
N ASN A 49 -11.99 -5.33 2.73
CA ASN A 49 -11.60 -4.23 3.59
C ASN A 49 -12.20 -2.91 3.06
N ASP A 50 -12.87 -2.15 3.94
CA ASP A 50 -13.45 -0.86 3.57
C ASP A 50 -12.40 0.14 3.06
N LEU A 51 -11.15 0.05 3.54
CA LEU A 51 -10.03 0.86 3.04
C LEU A 51 -9.66 0.54 1.60
N GLU A 52 -9.66 -0.74 1.21
CA GLU A 52 -9.41 -1.15 -0.18
C GLU A 52 -10.50 -0.59 -1.11
N LYS A 53 -11.78 -0.67 -0.67
CA LYS A 53 -12.91 -0.12 -1.44
C LYS A 53 -12.83 1.39 -1.61
N GLU A 54 -12.50 2.12 -0.55
CA GLU A 54 -12.42 3.58 -0.57
C GLU A 54 -11.24 4.09 -1.39
N ARG A 55 -10.10 3.41 -1.30
CA ARG A 55 -8.86 3.80 -1.99
C ARG A 55 -8.75 3.22 -3.40
N GLY A 56 -9.58 2.23 -3.74
CA GLY A 56 -9.53 1.52 -5.01
C GLY A 56 -8.27 0.67 -5.21
N ILE A 57 -7.49 0.39 -4.15
CA ILE A 57 -6.24 -0.37 -4.21
C ILE A 57 -6.35 -1.69 -3.45
N THR A 58 -5.68 -2.73 -3.92
CA THR A 58 -5.48 -3.96 -3.16
C THR A 58 -4.36 -3.74 -2.15
N ILE A 59 -4.66 -3.97 -0.88
CA ILE A 59 -3.71 -3.84 0.23
C ILE A 59 -3.17 -5.21 0.64
N LEU A 60 -4.07 -6.19 0.76
CA LEU A 60 -3.74 -7.55 1.17
C LEU A 60 -3.91 -8.53 0.03
N ALA A 61 -2.93 -9.40 -0.15
CA ALA A 61 -3.02 -10.51 -1.08
C ALA A 61 -4.14 -11.47 -0.67
N LYS A 62 -4.98 -11.83 -1.63
CA LYS A 62 -6.09 -12.78 -1.43
C LYS A 62 -6.04 -13.87 -2.47
N ASN A 63 -6.45 -15.06 -2.09
CA ASN A 63 -6.64 -16.15 -3.03
C ASN A 63 -8.13 -16.42 -3.23
N THR A 64 -8.53 -16.46 -4.50
CA THR A 64 -9.86 -16.83 -4.93
C THR A 64 -9.75 -18.02 -5.85
N ALA A 65 -10.58 -19.04 -5.65
CA ALA A 65 -10.57 -20.22 -6.50
C ALA A 65 -11.90 -20.36 -7.23
N VAL A 66 -11.85 -20.48 -8.55
CA VAL A 66 -13.02 -20.74 -9.41
C VAL A 66 -12.91 -22.12 -10.03
N ALA A 67 -14.05 -22.79 -10.23
CA ALA A 67 -14.12 -24.06 -10.93
C ALA A 67 -14.73 -23.85 -12.33
N TYR A 68 -14.00 -24.25 -13.36
CA TYR A 68 -14.47 -24.16 -14.73
C TYR A 68 -14.09 -25.41 -15.52
N ASN A 69 -15.06 -26.07 -16.15
CA ASN A 69 -14.88 -27.28 -16.94
C ASN A 69 -14.04 -28.39 -16.28
N GLY A 70 -14.18 -28.58 -14.95
CA GLY A 70 -13.43 -29.58 -14.20
C GLY A 70 -12.03 -29.13 -13.76
N THR A 71 -11.58 -27.95 -14.16
CA THR A 71 -10.32 -27.35 -13.73
C THR A 71 -10.57 -26.33 -12.62
N ARG A 72 -9.78 -26.37 -11.55
CA ARG A 72 -9.76 -25.35 -10.51
C ARG A 72 -8.71 -24.30 -10.87
N ILE A 73 -9.13 -23.06 -10.98
CA ILE A 73 -8.27 -21.92 -11.26
C ILE A 73 -8.13 -21.11 -9.96
N ASN A 74 -6.95 -21.11 -9.38
CA ASN A 74 -6.60 -20.25 -8.26
C ASN A 74 -6.15 -18.91 -8.81
N ILE A 75 -6.78 -17.83 -8.34
CA ILE A 75 -6.50 -16.45 -8.74
C ILE A 75 -5.95 -15.74 -7.51
N MET A 76 -4.65 -15.41 -7.52
CA MET A 76 -3.99 -14.63 -6.47
C MET A 76 -4.13 -13.14 -6.81
N ASP A 77 -4.82 -12.40 -5.95
CA ASP A 77 -4.88 -10.96 -6.06
C ASP A 77 -3.57 -10.33 -5.56
N THR A 78 -2.98 -9.45 -6.38
CA THR A 78 -1.69 -8.82 -6.08
C THR A 78 -1.86 -7.35 -5.72
N PRO A 79 -1.19 -6.88 -4.64
CA PRO A 79 -1.06 -5.44 -4.41
C PRO A 79 -0.37 -4.76 -5.59
N GLY A 80 -0.86 -3.58 -5.97
CA GLY A 80 -0.28 -2.82 -7.09
C GLY A 80 0.80 -1.82 -6.68
N HIS A 81 0.90 -1.50 -5.39
CA HIS A 81 1.80 -0.47 -4.88
C HIS A 81 3.17 -1.03 -4.50
N ALA A 82 4.21 -0.24 -4.77
CA ALA A 82 5.61 -0.63 -4.51
C ALA A 82 5.93 -0.94 -3.04
N ASP A 83 5.22 -0.32 -2.09
CA ASP A 83 5.38 -0.59 -0.66
C ASP A 83 5.08 -2.05 -0.29
N PHE A 84 4.38 -2.79 -1.16
CA PHE A 84 4.05 -4.21 -1.01
C PHE A 84 4.90 -5.12 -1.91
N GLY A 85 6.03 -4.64 -2.40
CA GLY A 85 6.89 -5.34 -3.36
C GLY A 85 7.30 -6.75 -2.93
N GLY A 86 7.65 -6.94 -1.67
CA GLY A 86 8.01 -8.26 -1.14
C GLY A 86 6.83 -9.24 -1.12
N GLU A 87 5.60 -8.77 -0.92
CA GLU A 87 4.41 -9.61 -1.05
C GLU A 87 4.19 -10.04 -2.50
N VAL A 88 4.33 -9.10 -3.43
CA VAL A 88 4.23 -9.38 -4.86
C VAL A 88 5.21 -10.48 -5.27
N GLU A 89 6.48 -10.37 -4.89
CA GLU A 89 7.50 -11.37 -5.23
C GLU A 89 7.16 -12.75 -4.66
N ARG A 90 6.66 -12.81 -3.44
CA ARG A 90 6.23 -14.09 -2.82
C ARG A 90 5.02 -14.70 -3.51
N ILE A 91 4.07 -13.88 -3.95
CA ILE A 91 2.91 -14.34 -4.72
C ILE A 91 3.36 -14.91 -6.07
N MET A 92 4.27 -14.21 -6.76
CA MET A 92 4.79 -14.67 -8.06
C MET A 92 5.44 -16.05 -7.99
N LYS A 93 6.05 -16.42 -6.86
CA LYS A 93 6.60 -17.76 -6.64
C LYS A 93 5.55 -18.86 -6.41
N MET A 94 4.30 -18.49 -6.10
CA MET A 94 3.23 -19.47 -5.89
C MET A 94 2.44 -19.81 -7.16
N VAL A 95 2.59 -19.02 -8.22
CA VAL A 95 1.78 -19.13 -9.43
C VAL A 95 2.60 -19.57 -10.64
N ASP A 96 1.92 -19.96 -11.71
CA ASP A 96 2.53 -20.44 -12.95
C ASP A 96 2.35 -19.43 -14.10
N GLY A 97 1.48 -18.44 -13.92
CA GLY A 97 1.26 -17.38 -14.89
C GLY A 97 0.59 -16.16 -14.31
N VAL A 98 0.48 -15.12 -15.12
CA VAL A 98 -0.12 -13.83 -14.74
C VAL A 98 -1.15 -13.37 -15.75
N VAL A 99 -2.23 -12.78 -15.24
CA VAL A 99 -3.26 -12.10 -16.03
C VAL A 99 -3.09 -10.60 -15.82
N LEU A 100 -2.62 -9.90 -16.84
CA LEU A 100 -2.49 -8.45 -16.86
C LEU A 100 -3.78 -7.82 -17.38
N VAL A 101 -4.47 -7.06 -16.54
CA VAL A 101 -5.70 -6.33 -16.92
C VAL A 101 -5.35 -4.89 -17.22
N VAL A 102 -5.67 -4.44 -18.43
CA VAL A 102 -5.38 -3.09 -18.93
C VAL A 102 -6.67 -2.43 -19.41
N ASP A 103 -6.87 -1.16 -19.07
CA ASP A 103 -8.00 -0.37 -19.57
C ASP A 103 -7.81 -0.07 -21.06
N ALA A 104 -8.82 -0.35 -21.88
CA ALA A 104 -8.79 -0.17 -23.33
C ALA A 104 -8.58 1.29 -23.81
N TYR A 105 -8.70 2.27 -22.90
CA TYR A 105 -8.47 3.68 -23.18
C TYR A 105 -7.17 4.19 -22.56
N GLU A 106 -6.94 3.91 -21.28
CA GLU A 106 -5.80 4.44 -20.53
C GLU A 106 -4.48 3.76 -20.93
N GLY A 107 -4.52 2.48 -21.31
CA GLY A 107 -3.33 1.73 -21.70
C GLY A 107 -2.45 1.34 -20.50
N THR A 108 -1.15 1.23 -20.73
CA THR A 108 -0.20 0.81 -19.70
C THR A 108 0.13 1.96 -18.73
N MET A 109 0.08 1.65 -17.42
CA MET A 109 0.30 2.64 -16.36
C MET A 109 1.56 2.30 -15.53
N PRO A 110 2.26 3.32 -14.96
CA PRO A 110 3.54 3.13 -14.28
C PRO A 110 3.52 2.10 -13.13
N GLN A 111 2.42 2.01 -12.37
CA GLN A 111 2.34 1.09 -11.22
C GLN A 111 2.38 -0.39 -11.63
N THR A 112 1.82 -0.75 -12.76
CA THR A 112 1.84 -2.13 -13.26
C THR A 112 3.23 -2.58 -13.69
N ARG A 113 4.12 -1.66 -14.06
CA ARG A 113 5.49 -1.97 -14.51
C ARG A 113 6.29 -2.74 -13.47
N PHE A 114 6.22 -2.32 -12.21
CA PHE A 114 6.95 -2.99 -11.12
C PHE A 114 6.48 -4.44 -10.94
N VAL A 115 5.17 -4.64 -10.83
CA VAL A 115 4.57 -5.96 -10.60
C VAL A 115 4.81 -6.88 -11.80
N LEU A 116 4.63 -6.35 -13.02
CA LEU A 116 4.87 -7.08 -14.26
C LEU A 116 6.35 -7.47 -14.40
N LYS A 117 7.28 -6.55 -14.10
CA LYS A 117 8.70 -6.86 -14.10
C LYS A 117 9.03 -8.05 -13.19
N LYS A 118 8.48 -8.06 -11.97
CA LYS A 118 8.67 -9.18 -11.04
C LYS A 118 8.08 -10.50 -11.56
N ALA A 119 6.97 -10.44 -12.28
CA ALA A 119 6.37 -11.61 -12.91
C ALA A 119 7.25 -12.16 -14.04
N LEU A 120 7.75 -11.30 -14.92
CA LEU A 120 8.63 -11.68 -16.03
C LEU A 120 9.96 -12.22 -15.54
N GLU A 121 10.56 -11.64 -14.49
CA GLU A 121 11.79 -12.13 -13.85
C GLU A 121 11.64 -13.53 -13.22
N GLN A 122 10.42 -14.00 -12.97
CA GLN A 122 10.10 -15.35 -12.46
C GLN A 122 9.66 -16.31 -13.58
N ASP A 123 9.89 -15.97 -14.85
CA ASP A 123 9.53 -16.76 -16.02
C ASP A 123 8.03 -17.14 -16.08
N LEU A 124 7.14 -16.29 -15.54
CA LEU A 124 5.71 -16.54 -15.55
C LEU A 124 5.11 -16.28 -16.94
N VAL A 125 4.17 -17.12 -17.34
CA VAL A 125 3.46 -16.99 -18.61
C VAL A 125 2.40 -15.89 -18.52
N PRO A 126 2.48 -14.83 -19.35
CA PRO A 126 1.53 -13.73 -19.31
C PRO A 126 0.31 -13.96 -20.21
N ILE A 127 -0.84 -13.48 -19.74
CA ILE A 127 -2.08 -13.29 -20.51
C ILE A 127 -2.48 -11.84 -20.36
N VAL A 128 -2.93 -11.20 -21.42
CA VAL A 128 -3.39 -9.81 -21.40
C VAL A 128 -4.90 -9.75 -21.57
N VAL A 129 -5.59 -9.07 -20.66
CA VAL A 129 -7.01 -8.76 -20.76
C VAL A 129 -7.19 -7.28 -20.96
N VAL A 130 -7.62 -6.88 -22.16
CA VAL A 130 -7.97 -5.49 -22.49
C VAL A 130 -9.41 -5.27 -22.07
N ASN A 131 -9.60 -4.61 -20.93
CA ASN A 131 -10.90 -4.40 -20.29
C ASN A 131 -11.52 -3.04 -20.67
N LYS A 132 -12.83 -2.91 -20.46
CA LYS A 132 -13.62 -1.71 -20.75
C LYS A 132 -13.68 -1.38 -22.24
N ILE A 133 -13.72 -2.40 -23.08
CA ILE A 133 -13.83 -2.26 -24.55
C ILE A 133 -15.15 -1.60 -24.97
N ASP A 134 -16.15 -1.59 -24.10
CA ASP A 134 -17.44 -0.94 -24.27
C ASP A 134 -17.38 0.60 -24.28
N LYS A 135 -16.28 1.19 -23.84
CA LYS A 135 -16.12 2.65 -23.83
C LYS A 135 -16.02 3.21 -25.25
N PRO A 136 -16.73 4.31 -25.59
CA PRO A 136 -16.62 4.94 -26.92
C PRO A 136 -15.22 5.44 -27.28
N SER A 137 -14.38 5.66 -26.28
CA SER A 137 -12.98 6.12 -26.41
C SER A 137 -11.96 4.98 -26.41
N ALA A 138 -12.42 3.71 -26.39
CA ALA A 138 -11.52 2.58 -26.40
C ALA A 138 -10.66 2.54 -27.67
N ARG A 139 -9.37 2.18 -27.51
CA ARG A 139 -8.35 2.05 -28.56
C ARG A 139 -7.58 0.75 -28.39
N PRO A 140 -8.25 -0.40 -28.49
CA PRO A 140 -7.70 -1.68 -28.08
C PRO A 140 -6.41 -2.07 -28.83
N GLU A 141 -6.32 -1.86 -30.14
CA GLU A 141 -5.11 -2.16 -30.93
C GLU A 141 -3.90 -1.38 -30.41
N GLU A 142 -4.03 -0.06 -30.21
CA GLU A 142 -2.95 0.78 -29.71
C GLU A 142 -2.52 0.37 -28.28
N VAL A 143 -3.48 -0.03 -27.44
CA VAL A 143 -3.18 -0.51 -26.08
C VAL A 143 -2.40 -1.82 -26.10
N VAL A 144 -2.70 -2.74 -27.02
CA VAL A 144 -1.91 -3.97 -27.18
C VAL A 144 -0.48 -3.66 -27.62
N ASP A 145 -0.30 -2.71 -28.53
CA ASP A 145 1.05 -2.25 -28.94
C ASP A 145 1.81 -1.62 -27.76
N GLU A 146 1.16 -0.78 -26.93
CA GLU A 146 1.74 -0.22 -25.71
C GLU A 146 2.16 -1.33 -24.71
N VAL A 147 1.35 -2.38 -24.57
CA VAL A 147 1.67 -3.54 -23.73
C VAL A 147 2.89 -4.26 -24.27
N LEU A 148 2.95 -4.50 -25.58
CA LEU A 148 4.09 -5.16 -26.23
C LEU A 148 5.39 -4.34 -26.02
N GLU A 149 5.35 -3.02 -26.22
CA GLU A 149 6.47 -2.14 -25.95
C GLU A 149 6.92 -2.22 -24.48
N LEU A 150 5.96 -2.24 -23.55
CA LEU A 150 6.23 -2.39 -22.13
C LEU A 150 6.96 -3.71 -21.82
N PHE A 151 6.52 -4.83 -22.40
CA PHE A 151 7.16 -6.13 -22.20
C PHE A 151 8.61 -6.13 -22.72
N ILE A 152 8.84 -5.54 -23.89
CA ILE A 152 10.20 -5.39 -24.47
C ILE A 152 11.08 -4.54 -23.54
N GLU A 153 10.58 -3.40 -23.05
CA GLU A 153 11.32 -2.54 -22.11
C GLU A 153 11.67 -3.25 -20.79
N LEU A 154 10.80 -4.15 -20.33
CA LEU A 154 11.00 -4.91 -19.09
C LEU A 154 11.90 -6.14 -19.28
N GLY A 155 12.32 -6.42 -20.52
CA GLY A 155 13.23 -7.52 -20.85
C GLY A 155 12.54 -8.88 -20.95
N ALA A 156 11.27 -8.91 -21.38
CA ALA A 156 10.56 -10.15 -21.66
C ALA A 156 11.30 -10.98 -22.75
N ASP A 157 11.26 -12.30 -22.62
CA ASP A 157 11.78 -13.21 -23.62
C ASP A 157 10.80 -13.43 -24.78
N ASP A 158 11.25 -14.15 -25.82
CA ASP A 158 10.45 -14.37 -27.03
C ASP A 158 9.12 -15.08 -26.73
N ASP A 159 9.10 -16.04 -25.79
CA ASP A 159 7.89 -16.79 -25.41
C ASP A 159 6.91 -15.88 -24.64
N GLN A 160 7.41 -14.96 -23.81
CA GLN A 160 6.60 -13.99 -23.09
C GLN A 160 6.04 -12.88 -23.98
N LEU A 161 6.71 -12.57 -25.11
CA LEU A 161 6.22 -11.60 -26.09
C LEU A 161 5.09 -12.15 -26.97
N GLU A 162 4.91 -13.48 -27.04
CA GLU A 162 3.80 -14.13 -27.75
C GLU A 162 2.56 -14.30 -26.85
N PHE A 163 2.26 -13.32 -26.00
CA PHE A 163 1.13 -13.39 -25.08
C PHE A 163 -0.23 -13.38 -25.79
N PRO A 164 -1.20 -14.21 -25.35
CA PRO A 164 -2.56 -14.13 -25.84
C PRO A 164 -3.30 -12.90 -25.29
N VAL A 165 -4.20 -12.35 -26.07
CA VAL A 165 -5.03 -11.20 -25.72
C VAL A 165 -6.50 -11.59 -25.70
N VAL A 166 -7.21 -11.22 -24.63
CA VAL A 166 -8.67 -11.32 -24.53
C VAL A 166 -9.24 -9.91 -24.30
N TYR A 167 -10.29 -9.58 -25.04
CA TYR A 167 -10.97 -8.29 -24.92
C TYR A 167 -12.25 -8.48 -24.11
N ALA A 168 -12.47 -7.59 -23.13
CA ALA A 168 -13.57 -7.75 -22.18
C ALA A 168 -14.23 -6.43 -21.79
N SER A 169 -15.49 -6.55 -21.36
CA SER A 169 -16.16 -5.55 -20.54
C SER A 169 -16.64 -6.22 -19.26
N ALA A 170 -15.82 -6.12 -18.21
CA ALA A 170 -16.12 -6.76 -16.93
C ALA A 170 -17.45 -6.29 -16.33
N ILE A 171 -17.79 -5.00 -16.50
CA ILE A 171 -19.04 -4.43 -16.00
C ILE A 171 -20.28 -5.01 -16.71
N ASN A 172 -20.14 -5.37 -17.98
CA ASN A 172 -21.22 -5.95 -18.77
C ASN A 172 -21.19 -7.50 -18.77
N GLY A 173 -20.16 -8.10 -18.16
CA GLY A 173 -19.99 -9.56 -18.13
C GLY A 173 -19.74 -10.17 -19.50
N THR A 174 -19.04 -9.44 -20.38
CA THR A 174 -18.78 -9.87 -21.77
C THR A 174 -17.30 -10.03 -22.04
N SER A 175 -16.94 -10.97 -22.92
CA SER A 175 -15.58 -11.12 -23.44
C SER A 175 -15.55 -11.75 -24.84
N SER A 176 -14.44 -11.55 -25.56
CA SER A 176 -14.16 -12.07 -26.88
C SER A 176 -12.65 -12.15 -27.14
N LEU A 177 -12.24 -12.94 -28.11
CA LEU A 177 -10.89 -12.93 -28.67
C LEU A 177 -10.72 -11.88 -29.79
N SER A 178 -11.81 -11.23 -30.20
CA SER A 178 -11.82 -10.14 -31.18
C SER A 178 -11.81 -8.78 -30.47
N ASP A 179 -11.10 -7.83 -31.04
CA ASP A 179 -11.03 -6.44 -30.60
C ASP A 179 -12.27 -5.61 -31.01
N ASP A 180 -13.13 -6.16 -31.86
CA ASP A 180 -14.38 -5.50 -32.24
C ASP A 180 -15.40 -5.60 -31.09
N PRO A 181 -15.89 -4.46 -30.55
CA PRO A 181 -16.96 -4.48 -29.54
C PRO A 181 -18.24 -5.20 -29.97
N ALA A 182 -18.49 -5.33 -31.27
CA ALA A 182 -19.65 -6.03 -31.79
C ALA A 182 -19.57 -7.57 -31.62
N ASP A 183 -18.36 -8.10 -31.49
CA ASP A 183 -18.10 -9.53 -31.30
C ASP A 183 -18.12 -9.97 -29.83
N GLN A 184 -18.40 -9.04 -28.89
CA GLN A 184 -18.47 -9.34 -27.46
C GLN A 184 -19.67 -10.25 -27.16
N GLU A 185 -19.38 -11.41 -26.56
CA GLU A 185 -20.38 -12.35 -26.09
C GLU A 185 -20.62 -12.20 -24.59
N HIS A 186 -21.84 -12.45 -24.13
CA HIS A 186 -22.20 -12.34 -22.70
C HIS A 186 -21.69 -13.56 -21.90
N THR A 187 -20.37 -13.75 -21.92
CA THR A 187 -19.64 -14.85 -21.27
C THR A 187 -18.22 -14.45 -20.94
N MET A 188 -17.66 -15.03 -19.87
CA MET A 188 -16.24 -14.97 -19.53
C MET A 188 -15.47 -16.22 -19.98
N ALA A 189 -16.11 -17.12 -20.74
CA ALA A 189 -15.48 -18.34 -21.25
C ALA A 189 -14.15 -18.09 -21.98
N PRO A 190 -14.03 -17.08 -22.88
CA PRO A 190 -12.75 -16.78 -23.52
C PRO A 190 -11.58 -16.56 -22.57
N ILE A 191 -11.83 -15.94 -21.41
CA ILE A 191 -10.79 -15.73 -20.38
C ILE A 191 -10.42 -17.06 -19.71
N PHE A 192 -11.42 -17.85 -19.31
CA PHE A 192 -11.17 -19.16 -18.68
C PHE A 192 -10.44 -20.11 -19.62
N ASP A 193 -10.89 -20.21 -20.87
CA ASP A 193 -10.28 -21.08 -21.88
C ASP A 193 -8.83 -20.65 -22.16
N THR A 194 -8.56 -19.35 -22.30
CA THR A 194 -7.21 -18.82 -22.47
C THR A 194 -6.31 -19.16 -21.28
N ILE A 195 -6.80 -19.07 -20.04
CA ILE A 195 -6.03 -19.45 -18.85
C ILE A 195 -5.71 -20.95 -18.89
N ILE A 196 -6.66 -21.81 -19.21
CA ILE A 196 -6.46 -23.25 -19.24
C ILE A 196 -5.50 -23.67 -20.34
N ASP A 197 -5.59 -23.04 -21.52
CA ASP A 197 -4.81 -23.41 -22.68
C ASP A 197 -3.36 -22.89 -22.64
N HIS A 198 -3.12 -21.71 -22.07
CA HIS A 198 -1.82 -21.06 -22.12
C HIS A 198 -1.04 -21.13 -20.80
N ILE A 199 -1.70 -21.11 -19.64
CA ILE A 199 -0.97 -21.23 -18.37
C ILE A 199 -0.60 -22.70 -18.14
N PRO A 200 0.70 -23.01 -17.88
CA PRO A 200 1.11 -24.39 -17.68
C PRO A 200 0.47 -25.01 -16.44
N ALA A 201 0.07 -26.27 -16.59
CA ALA A 201 -0.37 -27.07 -15.46
C ALA A 201 0.81 -27.42 -14.55
N PRO A 202 0.65 -27.35 -13.22
CA PRO A 202 1.71 -27.76 -12.30
C PRO A 202 2.17 -29.19 -12.54
N VAL A 203 3.46 -29.47 -12.31
CA VAL A 203 3.99 -30.82 -12.37
C VAL A 203 3.46 -31.64 -11.21
N ASP A 204 2.97 -32.87 -11.48
CA ASP A 204 2.50 -33.81 -10.46
C ASP A 204 3.67 -34.60 -9.86
N ASN A 205 4.35 -33.99 -8.89
CA ASN A 205 5.41 -34.61 -8.10
C ASN A 205 4.87 -35.11 -6.76
N SER A 206 3.63 -35.58 -6.69
CA SER A 206 2.94 -35.96 -5.44
C SER A 206 3.56 -37.17 -4.78
N ASP A 207 4.29 -38.02 -5.52
CA ASP A 207 4.98 -39.22 -5.00
C ASP A 207 6.38 -38.89 -4.44
N GLU A 208 6.88 -37.66 -4.59
CA GLU A 208 8.17 -37.23 -4.06
C GLU A 208 8.06 -36.79 -2.59
N PRO A 209 9.19 -36.65 -1.86
CA PRO A 209 9.18 -36.10 -0.51
C PRO A 209 8.54 -34.72 -0.45
N LEU A 210 7.72 -34.50 0.56
CA LEU A 210 6.98 -33.24 0.75
C LEU A 210 7.87 -32.02 0.78
N GLN A 211 7.44 -30.96 0.09
CA GLN A 211 8.09 -29.65 0.15
C GLN A 211 7.06 -28.54 -0.03
N ILE A 212 6.83 -27.76 1.02
CA ILE A 212 5.93 -26.60 1.03
C ILE A 212 6.72 -25.39 1.48
N GLN A 213 6.68 -24.28 0.75
CA GLN A 213 7.23 -23.00 1.20
C GLN A 213 6.12 -22.08 1.66
N VAL A 214 6.29 -21.50 2.84
CA VAL A 214 5.37 -20.50 3.41
C VAL A 214 5.65 -19.15 2.74
N SER A 215 4.68 -18.62 2.01
CA SER A 215 4.80 -17.37 1.26
C SER A 215 4.04 -16.21 1.91
N LEU A 216 2.92 -16.52 2.58
CA LEU A 216 2.08 -15.53 3.28
C LEU A 216 1.72 -16.06 4.67
N LEU A 217 1.37 -15.16 5.56
CA LEU A 217 0.86 -15.48 6.90
C LEU A 217 -0.56 -14.98 7.06
N ASP A 218 -1.29 -15.72 7.90
CA ASP A 218 -2.57 -15.29 8.44
C ASP A 218 -2.65 -15.69 9.91
N TYR A 219 -3.62 -15.15 10.62
CA TYR A 219 -3.80 -15.42 12.04
C TYR A 219 -5.28 -15.64 12.37
N ASN A 220 -5.53 -16.61 13.23
CA ASN A 220 -6.86 -16.87 13.76
C ASN A 220 -6.75 -17.20 15.26
N ASP A 221 -7.56 -16.56 16.09
CA ASP A 221 -7.53 -16.72 17.56
C ASP A 221 -7.69 -18.17 18.04
N PHE A 222 -8.33 -19.05 17.23
CA PHE A 222 -8.60 -20.43 17.60
C PHE A 222 -7.49 -21.42 17.17
N VAL A 223 -6.83 -21.13 16.05
CA VAL A 223 -5.80 -22.02 15.48
C VAL A 223 -4.40 -21.42 15.53
N GLY A 224 -4.27 -20.16 15.93
CA GLY A 224 -3.02 -19.43 15.95
C GLY A 224 -2.58 -18.97 14.56
N ARG A 225 -1.26 -18.89 14.36
CA ARG A 225 -0.66 -18.48 13.09
C ARG A 225 -0.85 -19.55 12.02
N ILE A 226 -1.17 -19.13 10.82
CA ILE A 226 -1.45 -19.97 9.66
C ILE A 226 -0.45 -19.60 8.57
N GLY A 227 0.29 -20.58 8.05
CA GLY A 227 1.14 -20.40 6.88
C GLY A 227 0.35 -20.67 5.61
N ILE A 228 0.44 -19.78 4.63
CA ILE A 228 -0.13 -19.96 3.30
C ILE A 228 1.01 -20.16 2.31
N GLY A 229 0.91 -21.20 1.48
CA GLY A 229 1.96 -21.50 0.53
C GLY A 229 1.54 -22.52 -0.52
N ARG A 230 2.48 -22.78 -1.43
CA ARG A 230 2.34 -23.79 -2.47
C ARG A 230 2.99 -25.11 -2.04
N VAL A 231 2.31 -26.20 -2.33
CA VAL A 231 2.93 -27.53 -2.28
C VAL A 231 3.73 -27.73 -3.57
N PHE A 232 5.06 -27.66 -3.49
CA PHE A 232 5.93 -27.79 -4.67
C PHE A 232 6.08 -29.26 -5.08
N ARG A 233 6.15 -30.17 -4.10
CA ARG A 233 6.18 -31.61 -4.32
C ARG A 233 5.64 -32.36 -3.11
N GLY A 234 5.32 -33.64 -3.31
CA GLY A 234 4.82 -34.50 -2.25
C GLY A 234 3.34 -34.31 -1.94
N THR A 235 2.92 -34.96 -0.87
CA THR A 235 1.56 -34.95 -0.34
C THR A 235 1.59 -34.73 1.16
N VAL A 236 0.68 -33.92 1.68
CA VAL A 236 0.51 -33.64 3.12
C VAL A 236 -0.92 -33.95 3.56
N LYS A 237 -1.06 -34.53 4.77
CA LYS A 237 -2.36 -34.85 5.38
C LYS A 237 -2.49 -34.24 6.76
N VAL A 238 -3.71 -33.98 7.17
CA VAL A 238 -4.01 -33.63 8.58
C VAL A 238 -3.51 -34.74 9.48
N GLY A 239 -2.74 -34.38 10.50
CA GLY A 239 -2.15 -35.30 11.45
C GLY A 239 -0.73 -35.75 11.15
N ASP A 240 -0.19 -35.44 9.97
CA ASP A 240 1.19 -35.78 9.62
C ASP A 240 2.19 -35.07 10.53
N GLN A 241 3.30 -35.81 10.83
CA GLN A 241 4.47 -35.24 11.48
C GLN A 241 5.39 -34.67 10.39
N VAL A 242 5.68 -33.41 10.48
CA VAL A 242 6.51 -32.68 9.49
C VAL A 242 7.59 -31.86 10.21
N THR A 243 8.59 -31.45 9.45
CA THR A 243 9.69 -30.61 9.92
C THR A 243 9.59 -29.25 9.27
N LEU A 244 9.63 -28.19 10.08
CA LEU A 244 9.78 -26.81 9.65
C LEU A 244 11.25 -26.43 9.66
N SER A 245 11.80 -26.09 8.50
CA SER A 245 13.13 -25.52 8.36
C SER A 245 13.03 -24.00 8.52
N LYS A 246 13.61 -23.47 9.61
CA LYS A 246 13.60 -22.06 9.97
C LYS A 246 14.61 -21.28 9.12
N LEU A 247 14.43 -19.94 9.05
CA LEU A 247 15.33 -19.03 8.33
C LEU A 247 16.76 -19.03 8.88
N ASP A 248 16.95 -19.33 10.17
CA ASP A 248 18.26 -19.42 10.84
C ASP A 248 18.96 -20.78 10.63
N GLY A 249 18.37 -21.67 9.82
CA GLY A 249 18.87 -23.01 9.55
C GLY A 249 18.53 -24.05 10.63
N THR A 250 17.84 -23.66 11.70
CA THR A 250 17.34 -24.62 12.69
C THR A 250 16.10 -25.34 12.18
N THR A 251 15.76 -26.46 12.79
CA THR A 251 14.58 -27.25 12.42
C THR A 251 13.69 -27.52 13.63
N LYS A 252 12.38 -27.52 13.40
CA LYS A 252 11.38 -27.88 14.41
C LYS A 252 10.38 -28.87 13.83
N ASN A 253 10.11 -29.94 14.58
CA ASN A 253 9.07 -30.91 14.21
C ASN A 253 7.73 -30.44 14.76
N PHE A 254 6.69 -30.59 13.97
CA PHE A 254 5.33 -30.31 14.41
C PHE A 254 4.32 -31.26 13.74
N ARG A 255 3.12 -31.28 14.29
CA ARG A 255 2.01 -32.04 13.74
C ARG A 255 1.07 -31.07 13.01
N VAL A 256 0.72 -31.39 11.77
CA VAL A 256 -0.28 -30.66 11.01
C VAL A 256 -1.63 -30.79 11.71
N THR A 257 -2.14 -29.70 12.26
CA THR A 257 -3.42 -29.69 12.98
C THR A 257 -4.59 -29.48 12.05
N LYS A 258 -4.47 -28.56 11.09
CA LYS A 258 -5.48 -28.28 10.08
C LYS A 258 -4.84 -27.94 8.75
N LEU A 259 -5.52 -28.34 7.68
CA LEU A 259 -5.25 -27.93 6.30
C LEU A 259 -6.50 -27.24 5.74
N PHE A 260 -6.30 -26.19 4.97
CA PHE A 260 -7.36 -25.49 4.28
C PHE A 260 -7.03 -25.38 2.80
N GLY A 261 -8.03 -25.62 1.96
CA GLY A 261 -8.03 -25.28 0.54
C GLY A 261 -8.89 -24.05 0.29
N PHE A 262 -8.77 -23.48 -0.90
CA PHE A 262 -9.51 -22.29 -1.31
C PHE A 262 -10.66 -22.67 -2.25
N PHE A 263 -11.86 -22.16 -1.99
CA PHE A 263 -13.09 -22.43 -2.74
C PHE A 263 -13.92 -21.15 -2.84
N GLY A 264 -13.99 -20.56 -4.03
CA GLY A 264 -14.52 -19.21 -4.17
C GLY A 264 -13.72 -18.23 -3.30
N LEU A 265 -14.42 -17.49 -2.47
CA LEU A 265 -13.82 -16.54 -1.50
C LEU A 265 -13.55 -17.15 -0.12
N GLU A 266 -13.90 -18.43 0.08
CA GLU A 266 -13.84 -19.08 1.39
C GLU A 266 -12.68 -20.07 1.48
N ARG A 267 -12.13 -20.23 2.69
CA ARG A 267 -11.27 -21.33 3.04
C ARG A 267 -12.10 -22.46 3.62
N ARG A 268 -11.88 -23.68 3.14
CA ARG A 268 -12.53 -24.89 3.66
C ARG A 268 -11.49 -25.86 4.16
N GLU A 269 -11.78 -26.52 5.27
CA GLU A 269 -10.92 -27.58 5.79
C GLU A 269 -10.87 -28.74 4.78
N ILE A 270 -9.65 -29.21 4.50
CA ILE A 270 -9.35 -30.35 3.66
C ILE A 270 -8.54 -31.37 4.44
N GLN A 271 -8.58 -32.64 4.03
CA GLN A 271 -7.85 -33.71 4.71
C GLN A 271 -6.47 -33.94 4.13
N GLU A 272 -6.29 -33.61 2.86
CA GLU A 272 -5.09 -33.90 2.09
C GLU A 272 -4.86 -32.81 1.05
N ALA A 273 -3.58 -32.48 0.79
CA ALA A 273 -3.14 -31.64 -0.32
C ALA A 273 -1.89 -32.24 -0.96
N LYS A 274 -1.69 -31.97 -2.24
CA LYS A 274 -0.60 -32.52 -3.03
C LYS A 274 0.04 -31.49 -3.95
N ALA A 275 1.17 -31.87 -4.56
CA ALA A 275 1.94 -31.01 -5.45
C ALA A 275 1.04 -30.18 -6.41
N GLY A 276 1.30 -28.88 -6.50
CA GLY A 276 0.53 -27.88 -7.26
C GLY A 276 -0.58 -27.19 -6.49
N ASP A 277 -1.02 -27.71 -5.35
CA ASP A 277 -2.07 -27.08 -4.55
C ASP A 277 -1.56 -25.84 -3.80
N LEU A 278 -2.40 -24.79 -3.74
CA LEU A 278 -2.26 -23.67 -2.83
C LEU A 278 -3.06 -23.98 -1.55
N ILE A 279 -2.39 -23.90 -0.41
CA ILE A 279 -2.99 -24.30 0.87
C ILE A 279 -2.68 -23.30 1.99
N ALA A 280 -3.50 -23.40 3.04
CA ALA A 280 -3.19 -22.82 4.33
C ALA A 280 -3.01 -23.95 5.35
N ILE A 281 -1.94 -23.88 6.15
CA ILE A 281 -1.53 -24.94 7.09
C ILE A 281 -1.34 -24.35 8.49
N SER A 282 -1.80 -25.09 9.51
CA SER A 282 -1.63 -24.74 10.92
C SER A 282 -1.06 -25.89 11.74
N GLY A 283 -0.50 -25.57 12.89
CA GLY A 283 0.11 -26.54 13.81
C GLY A 283 1.40 -26.05 14.46
N MET A 284 1.90 -24.88 14.04
CA MET A 284 3.10 -24.23 14.57
C MET A 284 2.84 -22.75 14.82
N GLU A 285 2.95 -22.28 16.05
CA GLU A 285 2.69 -20.89 16.43
C GLU A 285 3.73 -19.91 15.91
N ASP A 286 4.96 -20.35 15.74
CA ASP A 286 6.09 -19.53 15.30
C ASP A 286 6.49 -19.75 13.82
N ILE A 287 5.56 -20.25 13.00
CA ILE A 287 5.75 -20.35 11.55
C ILE A 287 5.97 -18.97 10.93
N PHE A 288 6.90 -18.87 9.98
CA PHE A 288 7.25 -17.60 9.36
C PHE A 288 7.38 -17.71 7.83
N VAL A 289 7.33 -16.56 7.16
CA VAL A 289 7.48 -16.49 5.70
C VAL A 289 8.89 -16.91 5.28
N GLY A 290 8.98 -17.64 4.18
CA GLY A 290 10.24 -18.15 3.64
C GLY A 290 10.68 -19.49 4.21
N GLU A 291 10.05 -19.96 5.29
CA GLU A 291 10.32 -21.25 5.88
C GLU A 291 9.77 -22.40 5.02
N THR A 292 10.43 -23.55 5.07
CA THR A 292 10.03 -24.73 4.29
C THR A 292 9.56 -25.84 5.19
N ILE A 293 8.43 -26.47 4.83
CA ILE A 293 7.87 -27.64 5.50
C ILE A 293 8.25 -28.87 4.68
N THR A 294 8.84 -29.88 5.35
CA THR A 294 9.36 -31.11 4.74
C THR A 294 8.99 -32.32 5.58
N PRO A 295 9.17 -33.57 5.07
CA PRO A 295 9.09 -34.74 5.92
C PRO A 295 10.21 -34.73 6.97
N THR A 296 10.00 -35.44 8.07
CA THR A 296 11.00 -35.54 9.18
C THR A 296 12.26 -36.30 8.80
N ASP A 297 12.18 -37.18 7.82
CA ASP A 297 13.25 -38.08 7.35
C ASP A 297 13.94 -37.61 6.08
N ALA A 298 13.40 -36.54 5.42
CA ALA A 298 13.93 -35.97 4.18
C ALA A 298 13.87 -34.46 4.22
N VAL A 299 14.64 -33.83 5.10
CA VAL A 299 14.65 -32.37 5.27
C VAL A 299 15.43 -31.71 4.14
N GLU A 300 14.74 -30.98 3.30
CA GLU A 300 15.32 -30.23 2.19
C GLU A 300 14.62 -28.87 2.08
N ALA A 301 15.28 -27.81 2.61
CA ALA A 301 14.75 -26.46 2.56
C ALA A 301 14.87 -25.85 1.16
N LEU A 302 13.85 -25.14 0.74
CA LEU A 302 13.90 -24.27 -0.44
C LEU A 302 14.74 -23.01 -0.17
N PRO A 303 15.27 -22.35 -1.21
CA PRO A 303 15.93 -21.05 -1.05
C PRO A 303 15.06 -20.07 -0.28
N ILE A 304 15.67 -19.31 0.62
CA ILE A 304 14.98 -18.33 1.46
C ILE A 304 14.34 -17.26 0.56
N LEU A 305 13.08 -16.93 0.85
CA LEU A 305 12.41 -15.82 0.20
C LEU A 305 12.98 -14.50 0.72
N HIS A 306 13.25 -13.59 -0.20
CA HIS A 306 13.66 -12.24 0.17
C HIS A 306 12.49 -11.51 0.85
N ILE A 307 12.76 -10.93 2.01
CA ILE A 307 11.82 -10.06 2.73
C ILE A 307 12.44 -8.66 2.70
N ASP A 308 11.72 -7.72 2.10
CA ASP A 308 12.17 -6.34 2.06
C ASP A 308 12.27 -5.79 3.48
N GLU A 309 13.40 -5.18 3.79
CA GLU A 309 13.60 -4.52 5.07
C GLU A 309 12.89 -3.16 5.09
N PRO A 310 12.42 -2.72 6.26
CA PRO A 310 11.86 -1.39 6.42
C PRO A 310 12.84 -0.30 6.02
N THR A 311 12.36 0.74 5.35
CA THR A 311 13.15 1.92 4.96
C THR A 311 12.74 3.19 5.69
N LEU A 312 11.52 3.23 6.22
CA LEU A 312 10.96 4.33 7.00
C LEU A 312 10.59 3.89 8.41
N GLN A 313 10.67 4.81 9.34
CA GLN A 313 10.22 4.63 10.73
C GLN A 313 9.47 5.84 11.24
N MET A 314 8.58 5.61 12.20
CA MET A 314 7.83 6.64 12.92
C MET A 314 7.77 6.29 14.39
N THR A 315 7.65 7.30 15.25
CA THR A 315 7.30 7.07 16.66
C THR A 315 5.77 7.02 16.78
N PHE A 316 5.25 5.91 17.30
CA PHE A 316 3.87 5.80 17.76
C PHE A 316 3.86 6.00 19.27
N LEU A 317 2.92 6.78 19.78
CA LEU A 317 2.80 7.05 21.21
C LEU A 317 1.36 7.17 21.65
N VAL A 318 1.13 6.95 22.94
CA VAL A 318 -0.18 7.14 23.56
C VAL A 318 -0.61 8.60 23.41
N ASN A 319 -1.89 8.83 23.13
CA ASN A 319 -2.43 10.18 23.09
C ASN A 319 -2.42 10.83 24.47
N ASN A 320 -1.66 11.90 24.62
CA ASN A 320 -1.56 12.72 25.83
C ASN A 320 -1.99 14.17 25.58
N SER A 321 -2.75 14.41 24.52
CA SER A 321 -3.29 15.73 24.21
C SER A 321 -4.33 16.16 25.24
N PRO A 322 -4.69 17.45 25.31
CA PRO A 322 -5.81 17.92 26.14
C PRO A 322 -7.18 17.28 25.83
N PHE A 323 -7.30 16.66 24.66
CA PHE A 323 -8.52 15.97 24.22
C PHE A 323 -8.43 14.44 24.29
N ALA A 324 -7.35 13.91 24.86
CA ALA A 324 -7.14 12.47 24.99
C ALA A 324 -8.31 11.78 25.71
N GLY A 325 -8.73 10.62 25.21
CA GLY A 325 -9.79 9.80 25.79
C GLY A 325 -11.22 10.29 25.55
N ARG A 326 -11.42 11.29 24.70
CA ARG A 326 -12.77 11.81 24.40
C ARG A 326 -13.48 11.05 23.29
N GLU A 327 -12.75 10.55 22.31
CA GLU A 327 -13.26 10.02 21.05
C GLU A 327 -12.95 8.54 20.85
N GLY A 328 -11.83 8.04 21.37
CA GLY A 328 -11.39 6.66 21.19
C GLY A 328 -11.88 5.71 22.29
N LYS A 329 -12.07 4.47 21.91
CA LYS A 329 -12.39 3.35 22.82
C LYS A 329 -11.12 2.79 23.48
N TRP A 330 -10.04 2.71 22.71
CA TRP A 330 -8.77 2.13 23.12
C TRP A 330 -7.69 3.21 23.19
N VAL A 331 -7.34 3.61 24.42
CA VAL A 331 -6.52 4.81 24.67
C VAL A 331 -5.29 4.52 25.55
N THR A 332 -5.14 3.30 26.06
CA THR A 332 -4.05 2.93 26.97
C THR A 332 -2.85 2.36 26.23
N SER A 333 -1.62 2.56 26.77
CA SER A 333 -0.38 2.00 26.22
C SER A 333 -0.49 0.50 26.00
N ARG A 334 -1.02 -0.24 26.96
CA ARG A 334 -1.20 -1.68 26.85
C ARG A 334 -2.05 -2.07 25.64
N LYS A 335 -3.16 -1.35 25.37
CA LYS A 335 -4.05 -1.66 24.24
C LYS A 335 -3.40 -1.33 22.90
N VAL A 336 -2.67 -0.23 22.82
CA VAL A 336 -1.90 0.13 21.61
C VAL A 336 -0.81 -0.91 21.36
N GLU A 337 -0.07 -1.32 22.38
CA GLU A 337 0.96 -2.36 22.27
C GLU A 337 0.39 -3.70 21.84
N GLU A 338 -0.71 -4.18 22.49
CA GLU A 338 -1.39 -5.42 22.12
C GLU A 338 -1.79 -5.40 20.63
N ARG A 339 -2.28 -4.25 20.13
CA ARG A 339 -2.68 -4.10 18.73
C ARG A 339 -1.48 -4.11 17.77
N LEU A 340 -0.40 -3.41 18.11
CA LEU A 340 0.84 -3.42 17.31
C LEU A 340 1.46 -4.82 17.25
N GLN A 341 1.46 -5.56 18.36
CA GLN A 341 1.93 -6.95 18.41
C GLN A 341 1.03 -7.89 17.60
N ALA A 342 -0.28 -7.64 17.56
CA ALA A 342 -1.20 -8.40 16.73
C ALA A 342 -0.90 -8.21 15.23
N GLU A 343 -0.54 -6.99 14.79
CA GLU A 343 -0.16 -6.72 13.40
C GLU A 343 1.07 -7.54 12.99
N LEU A 344 2.06 -7.68 13.87
CA LEU A 344 3.27 -8.47 13.62
C LEU A 344 3.01 -9.98 13.41
N GLN A 345 1.79 -10.47 13.68
CA GLN A 345 1.45 -11.87 13.43
C GLN A 345 1.28 -12.15 11.93
N THR A 346 0.90 -11.14 11.17
CA THR A 346 0.58 -11.26 9.74
C THR A 346 1.49 -10.42 8.85
N ASP A 347 1.89 -9.23 9.31
CA ASP A 347 2.77 -8.33 8.56
C ASP A 347 4.24 -8.59 8.87
N VAL A 348 4.92 -9.25 7.94
CA VAL A 348 6.35 -9.60 8.06
C VAL A 348 7.31 -8.45 7.77
N SER A 349 6.80 -7.36 7.20
CA SER A 349 7.59 -6.19 6.82
C SER A 349 7.57 -5.09 7.87
N LEU A 350 6.66 -5.21 8.83
CA LEU A 350 6.54 -4.27 9.94
C LEU A 350 7.52 -4.64 11.04
N ARG A 351 8.12 -3.65 11.67
CA ARG A 351 8.90 -3.79 12.90
C ARG A 351 8.34 -2.86 13.97
N VAL A 352 8.24 -3.35 15.19
CA VAL A 352 7.81 -2.56 16.34
C VAL A 352 8.83 -2.74 17.45
N ASP A 353 9.58 -1.70 17.73
CA ASP A 353 10.63 -1.71 18.75
C ASP A 353 10.23 -0.82 19.94
N PRO A 354 10.42 -1.29 21.19
CA PRO A 354 10.21 -0.46 22.37
C PRO A 354 11.20 0.70 22.40
N THR A 355 10.80 1.80 23.01
CA THR A 355 11.69 2.95 23.27
C THR A 355 12.01 3.04 24.78
N ASP A 356 12.77 4.05 25.17
CA ASP A 356 13.06 4.35 26.59
C ASP A 356 11.79 4.72 27.39
N SER A 357 10.67 4.96 26.72
CA SER A 357 9.39 5.28 27.33
C SER A 357 8.39 4.14 27.12
N PRO A 358 7.68 3.67 28.15
CA PRO A 358 6.69 2.60 28.02
C PRO A 358 5.44 3.00 27.21
N ASP A 359 5.29 4.29 26.90
CA ASP A 359 4.16 4.84 26.15
C ASP A 359 4.52 5.18 24.70
N LYS A 360 5.71 4.74 24.23
CA LYS A 360 6.22 5.05 22.89
C LYS A 360 6.85 3.82 22.25
N TRP A 361 6.64 3.66 20.94
CA TRP A 361 7.21 2.59 20.11
C TRP A 361 7.78 3.20 18.84
N THR A 362 8.90 2.66 18.38
CA THR A 362 9.39 2.89 17.01
C THR A 362 8.74 1.87 16.09
N VAL A 363 7.96 2.34 15.15
CA VAL A 363 7.26 1.51 14.15
C VAL A 363 7.92 1.74 12.81
N SER A 364 8.48 0.68 12.24
CA SER A 364 9.22 0.74 10.97
C SER A 364 8.47 -0.02 9.90
N GLY A 365 8.35 0.57 8.71
CA GLY A 365 7.66 0.01 7.57
C GLY A 365 8.37 0.29 6.25
N ARG A 366 7.87 -0.27 5.16
CA ARG A 366 8.49 -0.15 3.83
C ARG A 366 8.31 1.22 3.19
N GLY A 367 7.22 1.92 3.51
CA GLY A 367 6.90 3.21 2.92
C GLY A 367 5.83 3.97 3.68
N GLU A 368 5.53 5.19 3.23
CA GLU A 368 4.52 6.05 3.86
C GLU A 368 3.11 5.45 3.77
N LEU A 369 2.77 4.85 2.62
CA LEU A 369 1.46 4.23 2.44
C LEU A 369 1.26 3.06 3.39
N HIS A 370 2.27 2.21 3.58
CA HIS A 370 2.22 1.09 4.50
C HIS A 370 1.90 1.55 5.94
N LEU A 371 2.64 2.55 6.44
CA LEU A 371 2.42 3.09 7.78
C LEU A 371 1.08 3.85 7.91
N SER A 372 0.66 4.57 6.87
CA SER A 372 -0.63 5.29 6.88
C SER A 372 -1.83 4.33 6.90
N ILE A 373 -1.73 3.18 6.24
CA ILE A 373 -2.75 2.12 6.28
C ILE A 373 -2.88 1.55 7.70
N LEU A 374 -1.76 1.27 8.37
CA LEU A 374 -1.76 0.81 9.76
C LEU A 374 -2.45 1.83 10.68
N ILE A 375 -2.09 3.10 10.57
CA ILE A 375 -2.68 4.19 11.36
C ILE A 375 -4.20 4.28 11.12
N GLU A 376 -4.63 4.26 9.86
CA GLU A 376 -6.04 4.37 9.51
C GLU A 376 -6.84 3.14 9.96
N THR A 377 -6.25 1.95 9.87
CA THR A 377 -6.88 0.71 10.37
C THR A 377 -7.08 0.78 11.88
N MET A 378 -6.05 1.18 12.64
CA MET A 378 -6.15 1.35 14.10
C MET A 378 -7.21 2.42 14.47
N ARG A 379 -7.24 3.53 13.73
CA ARG A 379 -8.24 4.58 13.89
C ARG A 379 -9.67 4.05 13.77
N ARG A 380 -9.96 3.27 12.72
CA ARG A 380 -11.29 2.68 12.47
C ARG A 380 -11.67 1.61 13.49
N GLU A 381 -10.70 0.93 14.05
CA GLU A 381 -10.90 -0.03 15.16
C GLU A 381 -11.20 0.66 16.50
N GLY A 382 -11.11 1.97 16.57
CA GLY A 382 -11.45 2.77 17.75
C GLY A 382 -10.26 3.15 18.64
N TYR A 383 -9.02 3.08 18.12
CA TYR A 383 -7.82 3.50 18.84
C TYR A 383 -7.61 5.01 18.77
N GLU A 384 -7.11 5.58 19.86
CA GLU A 384 -6.47 6.89 19.90
C GLU A 384 -4.97 6.73 20.08
N LEU A 385 -4.20 7.45 19.28
CA LEU A 385 -2.74 7.48 19.36
C LEU A 385 -2.21 8.79 18.79
N GLN A 386 -0.90 9.01 18.97
CA GLN A 386 -0.18 10.06 18.28
C GLN A 386 0.97 9.45 17.50
N VAL A 387 1.36 10.10 16.42
CA VAL A 387 2.49 9.70 15.58
C VAL A 387 3.40 10.88 15.30
N SER A 388 4.70 10.60 15.16
CA SER A 388 5.70 11.56 14.71
C SER A 388 5.74 11.66 13.19
N ARG A 389 6.54 12.60 12.68
CA ARG A 389 6.95 12.64 11.28
C ARG A 389 7.65 11.33 10.89
N PRO A 390 7.42 10.82 9.66
CA PRO A 390 8.22 9.72 9.12
C PRO A 390 9.69 10.13 8.96
N GLU A 391 10.59 9.22 9.28
CA GLU A 391 12.03 9.36 9.13
C GLU A 391 12.60 8.17 8.37
N VAL A 392 13.63 8.39 7.54
CA VAL A 392 14.34 7.30 6.87
C VAL A 392 15.24 6.55 7.86
N ILE A 393 15.38 5.25 7.66
CA ILE A 393 16.25 4.41 8.47
C ILE A 393 17.68 4.52 7.91
N ILE A 394 18.60 5.05 8.71
CA ILE A 394 20.01 5.13 8.38
C ILE A 394 20.68 3.82 8.80
N LYS A 395 21.51 3.25 7.93
CA LYS A 395 22.28 2.03 8.17
C LYS A 395 23.77 2.30 8.06
N GLU A 396 24.56 1.62 8.86
CA GLU A 396 26.01 1.60 8.71
C GLU A 396 26.40 0.41 7.80
N ILE A 397 26.96 0.70 6.65
CA ILE A 397 27.44 -0.29 5.68
C ILE A 397 28.94 -0.04 5.47
N ASP A 398 29.77 -1.03 5.77
CA ASP A 398 31.23 -0.95 5.66
C ASP A 398 31.84 0.28 6.40
N GLY A 399 31.24 0.65 7.54
CA GLY A 399 31.70 1.80 8.36
C GLY A 399 31.23 3.16 7.83
N VAL A 400 30.34 3.19 6.84
CA VAL A 400 29.77 4.42 6.27
C VAL A 400 28.29 4.49 6.59
N GLN A 401 27.82 5.64 7.07
CA GLN A 401 26.39 5.89 7.25
C GLN A 401 25.72 6.03 5.88
N CYS A 402 24.73 5.15 5.61
CA CYS A 402 24.01 5.10 4.35
C CYS A 402 22.52 5.34 4.58
N GLU A 403 21.89 6.01 3.63
CA GLU A 403 20.46 6.25 3.56
C GLU A 403 19.83 5.54 2.36
N PRO A 404 18.52 5.21 2.44
CA PRO A 404 17.83 4.59 1.32
C PRO A 404 17.63 5.58 0.18
N PHE A 405 17.84 5.12 -1.04
CA PHE A 405 17.54 5.84 -2.28
C PHE A 405 16.43 5.12 -3.03
N GLU A 406 15.59 5.91 -3.67
CA GLU A 406 14.47 5.42 -4.46
C GLU A 406 14.62 5.81 -5.93
N ARG A 407 14.23 4.89 -6.78
CA ARG A 407 14.08 5.13 -8.22
C ARG A 407 12.69 5.70 -8.44
N VAL A 408 12.62 6.94 -8.88
CA VAL A 408 11.39 7.69 -9.11
C VAL A 408 11.14 7.77 -10.60
N GLN A 409 10.00 7.28 -11.05
CA GLN A 409 9.53 7.44 -12.42
C GLN A 409 8.35 8.39 -12.44
N ILE A 410 8.42 9.37 -13.32
CA ILE A 410 7.40 10.41 -13.47
C ILE A 410 6.98 10.49 -14.93
N ASP A 411 5.68 10.41 -15.16
CA ASP A 411 5.05 10.73 -16.44
C ASP A 411 4.32 12.06 -16.29
N THR A 412 4.68 13.08 -17.07
CA THR A 412 4.15 14.44 -16.93
C THR A 412 4.04 15.13 -18.29
N PRO A 413 3.04 16.03 -18.49
CA PRO A 413 3.03 16.91 -19.64
C PRO A 413 4.33 17.71 -19.77
N GLU A 414 4.80 17.91 -21.00
CA GLU A 414 6.06 18.63 -21.30
C GLU A 414 6.10 20.02 -20.66
N GLU A 415 4.97 20.70 -20.51
CA GLU A 415 4.89 22.02 -19.90
C GLU A 415 5.32 22.06 -18.42
N TYR A 416 5.22 20.94 -17.69
CA TYR A 416 5.59 20.83 -16.26
C TYR A 416 6.96 20.17 -16.03
N GLN A 417 7.57 19.57 -17.05
CA GLN A 417 8.82 18.81 -16.90
C GLN A 417 9.95 19.66 -16.27
N GLY A 418 10.09 20.91 -16.66
CA GLY A 418 11.12 21.79 -16.12
C GLY A 418 10.97 22.06 -14.62
N SER A 419 9.74 22.26 -14.15
CA SER A 419 9.45 22.47 -12.73
C SER A 419 9.70 21.21 -11.91
N VAL A 420 9.34 20.03 -12.45
CA VAL A 420 9.58 18.74 -11.82
C VAL A 420 11.09 18.45 -11.72
N ILE A 421 11.85 18.65 -12.79
CA ILE A 421 13.30 18.46 -12.80
C ILE A 421 13.97 19.37 -11.77
N GLN A 422 13.58 20.64 -11.71
CA GLN A 422 14.11 21.59 -10.73
C GLN A 422 13.83 21.13 -9.30
N SER A 423 12.56 20.81 -8.99
CA SER A 423 12.14 20.43 -7.65
C SER A 423 12.85 19.17 -7.15
N LEU A 424 12.98 18.13 -8.00
CA LEU A 424 13.72 16.92 -7.62
C LEU A 424 15.22 17.15 -7.49
N SER A 425 15.81 18.01 -8.31
CA SER A 425 17.24 18.37 -8.20
C SER A 425 17.53 19.12 -6.91
N GLU A 426 16.65 20.02 -6.46
CA GLU A 426 16.75 20.69 -5.16
C GLU A 426 16.69 19.67 -4.01
N ARG A 427 15.94 18.58 -4.17
CA ARG A 427 15.85 17.45 -3.25
C ARG A 427 16.97 16.41 -3.43
N LYS A 428 18.04 16.77 -4.15
CA LYS A 428 19.23 15.94 -4.43
C LYS A 428 18.95 14.72 -5.29
N GLY A 429 17.90 14.75 -6.08
CA GLY A 429 17.62 13.73 -7.09
C GLY A 429 18.59 13.85 -8.27
N GLU A 430 19.13 12.70 -8.70
CA GLU A 430 19.93 12.56 -9.91
C GLU A 430 19.05 12.04 -11.05
N MET A 431 18.98 12.77 -12.14
CA MET A 431 18.24 12.35 -13.33
C MET A 431 18.99 11.24 -14.06
N LEU A 432 18.37 10.06 -14.16
CA LEU A 432 18.92 8.89 -14.83
C LEU A 432 18.53 8.84 -16.31
N ASP A 433 17.28 9.23 -16.63
CA ASP A 433 16.76 9.16 -17.98
C ASP A 433 15.63 10.17 -18.21
N MET A 434 15.44 10.56 -19.48
CA MET A 434 14.34 11.41 -19.93
C MET A 434 13.92 11.01 -21.35
N VAL A 435 12.68 10.59 -21.51
CA VAL A 435 12.12 10.12 -22.77
C VAL A 435 10.81 10.85 -23.08
N ALA A 436 10.69 11.39 -24.30
CA ALA A 436 9.41 11.87 -24.79
C ALA A 436 8.55 10.66 -25.21
N THR A 437 7.41 10.47 -24.54
CA THR A 437 6.52 9.31 -24.78
C THR A 437 5.48 9.57 -25.87
N GLY A 438 5.54 10.72 -26.54
CA GLY A 438 4.54 11.14 -27.53
C GLY A 438 3.36 11.89 -26.90
N ASN A 439 2.48 12.44 -27.74
CA ASN A 439 1.28 13.16 -27.29
C ASN A 439 1.53 14.30 -26.28
N GLY A 440 2.73 14.92 -26.29
CA GLY A 440 3.09 16.00 -25.36
C GLY A 440 3.35 15.54 -23.93
N GLN A 441 3.68 14.27 -23.73
CA GLN A 441 4.06 13.71 -22.46
C GLN A 441 5.56 13.39 -22.42
N THR A 442 6.18 13.54 -21.26
CA THR A 442 7.58 13.20 -21.00
C THR A 442 7.68 12.27 -19.80
N ARG A 443 8.47 11.22 -19.95
CA ARG A 443 8.86 10.32 -18.86
C ARG A 443 10.21 10.73 -18.32
N LEU A 444 10.28 10.91 -17.01
CA LEU A 444 11.51 11.23 -16.27
C LEU A 444 11.82 10.10 -15.31
N VAL A 445 13.08 9.72 -15.22
CA VAL A 445 13.56 8.74 -14.23
C VAL A 445 14.65 9.38 -13.39
N PHE A 446 14.46 9.34 -12.08
CA PHE A 446 15.39 9.90 -11.09
C PHE A 446 15.82 8.85 -10.07
N LEU A 447 17.01 9.03 -9.52
CA LEU A 447 17.46 8.40 -8.27
C LEU A 447 17.45 9.47 -7.19
N VAL A 448 16.61 9.31 -6.16
CA VAL A 448 16.35 10.34 -5.14
C VAL A 448 16.55 9.75 -3.74
N PRO A 449 17.22 10.46 -2.80
CA PRO A 449 17.22 10.05 -1.41
C PRO A 449 15.78 9.96 -0.88
N ALA A 450 15.38 8.84 -0.26
CA ALA A 450 14.01 8.63 0.18
C ALA A 450 13.48 9.75 1.09
N ARG A 451 14.34 10.34 1.95
CA ARG A 451 13.96 11.50 2.78
C ARG A 451 13.59 12.73 1.96
N GLY A 452 14.04 12.85 0.73
CA GLY A 452 13.66 13.91 -0.20
C GLY A 452 12.26 13.74 -0.78
N LEU A 453 11.71 12.53 -0.73
CA LEU A 453 10.35 12.23 -1.21
C LEU A 453 9.28 12.38 -0.13
N ILE A 454 9.67 12.40 1.15
CA ILE A 454 8.73 12.63 2.25
C ILE A 454 8.06 13.99 2.05
N GLY A 455 6.73 13.98 1.93
CA GLY A 455 5.92 15.18 1.68
C GLY A 455 6.01 15.73 0.25
N TYR A 456 6.59 15.01 -0.70
CA TYR A 456 6.72 15.47 -2.08
C TYR A 456 5.45 15.27 -2.91
N SER A 457 4.64 14.28 -2.60
CA SER A 457 3.45 13.92 -3.41
C SER A 457 2.46 15.08 -3.57
N THR A 458 2.16 15.80 -2.50
CA THR A 458 1.25 16.96 -2.53
C THR A 458 1.84 18.11 -3.34
N GLU A 459 3.14 18.40 -3.20
CA GLU A 459 3.84 19.42 -3.98
C GLU A 459 3.83 19.07 -5.47
N PHE A 460 4.14 17.82 -5.80
CA PHE A 460 4.15 17.29 -7.17
C PHE A 460 2.77 17.42 -7.84
N LEU A 461 1.70 16.96 -7.17
CA LEU A 461 0.34 17.07 -7.69
C LEU A 461 -0.08 18.54 -7.92
N SER A 462 0.30 19.41 -7.00
CA SER A 462 0.03 20.86 -7.14
C SER A 462 0.80 21.48 -8.31
N MET A 463 2.07 21.13 -8.47
CA MET A 463 2.97 21.61 -9.52
C MET A 463 2.50 21.17 -10.92
N THR A 464 2.06 19.93 -11.04
CA THR A 464 1.58 19.32 -12.28
C THR A 464 0.07 19.50 -12.49
N ARG A 465 -0.62 20.26 -11.62
CA ARG A 465 -2.09 20.43 -11.61
C ARG A 465 -2.87 19.13 -11.66
N GLY A 466 -2.31 18.07 -11.06
CA GLY A 466 -2.90 16.73 -11.04
C GLY A 466 -2.70 15.90 -12.32
N TYR A 467 -2.02 16.44 -13.35
CA TYR A 467 -1.76 15.71 -14.60
C TYR A 467 -0.51 14.82 -14.55
N GLY A 468 0.38 15.02 -13.57
CA GLY A 468 1.56 14.19 -13.41
C GLY A 468 1.24 12.90 -12.66
N ILE A 469 1.90 11.83 -13.06
CA ILE A 469 1.86 10.54 -12.39
C ILE A 469 3.26 10.25 -11.89
N MET A 470 3.39 9.92 -10.61
CA MET A 470 4.66 9.60 -9.97
C MET A 470 4.58 8.21 -9.34
N ASN A 471 5.59 7.41 -9.60
CA ASN A 471 5.80 6.14 -8.93
C ASN A 471 7.26 6.06 -8.45
N HIS A 472 7.48 5.49 -7.28
CA HIS A 472 8.82 5.33 -6.73
C HIS A 472 8.97 3.97 -6.06
N THR A 473 10.17 3.42 -6.13
CA THR A 473 10.51 2.12 -5.56
C THR A 473 11.88 2.21 -4.90
N PHE A 474 12.08 1.49 -3.80
CA PHE A 474 13.40 1.36 -3.20
C PHE A 474 14.40 0.82 -4.24
N ASP A 475 15.57 1.45 -4.36
CA ASP A 475 16.65 1.04 -5.26
C ASP A 475 17.81 0.45 -4.45
N GLN A 476 18.45 1.25 -3.61
CA GLN A 476 19.63 0.84 -2.84
C GLN A 476 19.92 1.78 -1.67
N TYR A 477 20.86 1.37 -0.81
CA TYR A 477 21.46 2.23 0.19
C TYR A 477 22.72 2.88 -0.35
N LEU A 478 22.82 4.21 -0.22
CA LEU A 478 24.01 4.99 -0.60
C LEU A 478 24.45 5.87 0.57
N PRO A 479 25.71 6.35 0.58
CA PRO A 479 26.18 7.26 1.63
C PRO A 479 25.25 8.45 1.82
N VAL A 480 25.01 8.81 3.08
CA VAL A 480 24.15 9.94 3.46
C VAL A 480 24.64 11.23 2.81
N ILE A 481 23.78 11.91 2.07
CA ILE A 481 24.07 13.22 1.50
C ILE A 481 24.04 14.27 2.62
N PRO A 482 25.09 15.08 2.84
CA PRO A 482 25.09 16.11 3.86
C PRO A 482 24.02 17.18 3.63
N GLY A 483 23.43 17.67 4.72
CA GLY A 483 22.45 18.76 4.74
C GLY A 483 21.01 18.28 4.86
N GLU A 484 20.13 19.24 5.10
CA GLU A 484 18.69 19.01 5.14
C GLU A 484 18.16 18.87 3.70
N ILE A 485 17.30 17.88 3.46
CA ILE A 485 16.67 17.62 2.19
C ILE A 485 15.17 17.49 2.41
N GLY A 486 14.40 18.22 1.61
CA GLY A 486 12.95 18.21 1.73
C GLY A 486 12.44 18.91 3.01
N GLY A 487 11.22 18.60 3.40
CA GLY A 487 10.56 19.20 4.54
C GLY A 487 9.73 20.42 4.18
N ARG A 488 8.87 20.82 5.09
CA ARG A 488 7.99 21.96 4.93
C ARG A 488 8.78 23.27 5.05
N HIS A 489 8.71 24.11 4.02
CA HIS A 489 9.34 25.44 4.02
C HIS A 489 8.53 26.50 4.78
N ARG A 490 7.22 26.29 4.91
CA ARG A 490 6.32 27.24 5.57
C ARG A 490 6.09 26.85 7.02
N GLY A 491 5.94 27.85 7.88
CA GLY A 491 5.65 27.63 9.28
C GLY A 491 4.22 27.20 9.55
N ALA A 492 3.93 26.82 10.78
CA ALA A 492 2.59 26.53 11.26
C ALA A 492 1.91 27.73 11.90
N LEU A 493 0.58 27.81 11.74
CA LEU A 493 -0.27 28.65 12.58
C LEU A 493 -0.66 27.86 13.83
N VAL A 494 -0.25 28.29 14.99
CA VAL A 494 -0.39 27.55 16.25
C VAL A 494 -1.34 28.27 17.20
N SER A 495 -2.34 27.58 17.74
CA SER A 495 -3.26 28.17 18.71
C SER A 495 -2.56 28.51 20.03
N ILE A 496 -2.85 29.69 20.59
CA ILE A 496 -2.35 30.13 21.90
C ILE A 496 -3.30 29.76 23.03
N ASP A 497 -4.58 29.53 22.73
CA ASP A 497 -5.64 29.35 23.72
C ASP A 497 -6.45 28.08 23.47
N ASN A 498 -7.15 27.66 24.52
CA ASN A 498 -8.18 26.64 24.50
C ASN A 498 -9.54 27.27 24.24
N GLY A 499 -10.37 26.64 23.42
CA GLY A 499 -11.73 27.10 23.15
C GLY A 499 -12.22 26.71 21.76
N LYS A 500 -13.21 27.45 21.25
CA LYS A 500 -13.77 27.20 19.90
C LYS A 500 -13.27 28.25 18.93
N ALA A 501 -12.89 27.81 17.74
CA ALA A 501 -12.52 28.69 16.64
C ALA A 501 -13.72 29.57 16.25
N THR A 502 -13.51 30.90 16.16
CA THR A 502 -14.56 31.85 15.81
C THR A 502 -14.41 32.35 14.38
N THR A 503 -15.50 32.57 13.68
CA THR A 503 -15.48 33.17 12.33
C THR A 503 -14.74 34.50 12.31
N TYR A 504 -14.88 35.31 13.37
CA TYR A 504 -14.21 36.60 13.51
C TYR A 504 -12.68 36.47 13.52
N SER A 505 -12.17 35.51 14.31
CA SER A 505 -10.71 35.27 14.38
C SER A 505 -10.18 34.65 13.09
N ILE A 506 -10.91 33.69 12.50
CA ILE A 506 -10.53 33.08 11.22
C ILE A 506 -10.34 34.16 10.16
N MET A 507 -11.27 35.08 10.00
CA MET A 507 -11.16 36.20 9.04
C MET A 507 -9.89 37.03 9.21
N SER A 508 -9.43 37.23 10.44
CA SER A 508 -8.22 38.02 10.71
C SER A 508 -6.93 37.22 10.51
N ILE A 509 -7.02 35.90 10.58
CA ILE A 509 -5.86 34.98 10.50
C ILE A 509 -5.66 34.47 9.06
N GLU A 510 -6.73 34.32 8.27
CA GLU A 510 -6.66 33.81 6.89
C GLU A 510 -5.83 34.67 5.92
N GLU A 511 -5.55 35.93 6.27
CA GLU A 511 -4.61 36.80 5.55
C GLU A 511 -3.15 36.35 5.75
N ARG A 512 -2.87 35.60 6.82
CA ARG A 512 -1.53 35.14 7.21
C ARG A 512 -1.19 33.74 6.73
N GLY A 513 -2.18 33.00 6.22
CA GLY A 513 -1.97 31.64 5.75
C GLY A 513 -3.26 30.88 5.48
N THR A 514 -3.14 29.57 5.31
CA THR A 514 -4.25 28.67 5.04
C THR A 514 -4.74 28.03 6.33
N ILE A 515 -6.03 28.11 6.61
CA ILE A 515 -6.66 27.56 7.82
C ILE A 515 -7.10 26.11 7.59
N PHE A 516 -6.90 25.25 8.61
CA PHE A 516 -7.23 23.82 8.59
C PHE A 516 -8.48 23.45 9.38
N VAL A 517 -9.06 24.38 10.11
CA VAL A 517 -10.20 24.14 11.01
C VAL A 517 -11.41 24.97 10.64
N ASN A 518 -12.58 24.39 10.79
CA ASN A 518 -13.85 25.08 10.57
C ASN A 518 -14.21 26.01 11.77
N PRO A 519 -15.04 27.03 11.56
CA PRO A 519 -15.66 27.76 12.67
C PRO A 519 -16.39 26.81 13.62
N GLY A 520 -16.24 27.03 14.92
CA GLY A 520 -16.84 26.19 15.95
C GLY A 520 -16.02 24.96 16.36
N THR A 521 -14.95 24.63 15.65
CA THR A 521 -14.04 23.54 16.01
C THR A 521 -13.37 23.85 17.35
N GLU A 522 -13.36 22.88 18.26
CA GLU A 522 -12.62 22.98 19.51
C GLU A 522 -11.11 22.88 19.26
N VAL A 523 -10.36 23.76 19.87
CA VAL A 523 -8.90 23.84 19.78
C VAL A 523 -8.28 23.95 21.17
N TYR A 524 -6.99 23.59 21.27
CA TYR A 524 -6.22 23.73 22.49
C TYR A 524 -4.88 24.45 22.23
N GLU A 525 -4.25 24.98 23.28
CA GLU A 525 -2.93 25.60 23.21
C GLU A 525 -1.92 24.62 22.59
N GLY A 526 -1.19 25.06 21.57
CA GLY A 526 -0.21 24.23 20.87
C GLY A 526 -0.77 23.40 19.71
N MET A 527 -2.09 23.41 19.50
CA MET A 527 -2.71 22.79 18.32
C MET A 527 -2.39 23.59 17.07
N ILE A 528 -2.03 22.91 15.98
CA ILE A 528 -1.79 23.52 14.69
C ILE A 528 -3.14 23.68 13.98
N ILE A 529 -3.44 24.92 13.61
CA ILE A 529 -4.73 25.31 13.03
C ILE A 529 -4.62 25.78 11.59
N GLY A 530 -3.42 25.80 11.04
CA GLY A 530 -3.16 26.21 9.67
C GLY A 530 -1.70 26.26 9.31
N GLU A 531 -1.43 26.55 8.03
CA GLU A 531 -0.11 26.80 7.47
C GLU A 531 0.13 28.31 7.37
N ASN A 532 1.26 28.79 7.86
CA ASN A 532 1.67 30.18 7.72
C ASN A 532 2.17 30.45 6.29
N SER A 533 1.93 31.65 5.76
CA SER A 533 2.50 32.08 4.48
C SER A 533 4.02 32.34 4.54
N ARG A 534 4.60 32.43 5.75
CA ARG A 534 6.03 32.62 6.01
C ARG A 534 6.67 31.36 6.59
N GLU A 535 7.99 31.29 6.54
CA GLU A 535 8.78 30.13 7.04
C GLU A 535 8.68 29.90 8.55
N ASN A 536 8.42 30.93 9.34
CA ASN A 536 8.37 30.81 10.79
C ASN A 536 6.98 30.43 11.30
N ASP A 537 6.93 29.64 12.35
CA ASP A 537 5.70 29.39 13.09
C ASP A 537 5.13 30.68 13.68
N LEU A 538 3.83 30.81 13.61
CA LEU A 538 3.12 31.96 14.14
C LEU A 538 2.06 31.51 15.15
N THR A 539 2.19 31.95 16.39
CA THR A 539 1.19 31.71 17.43
C THR A 539 0.07 32.74 17.31
N VAL A 540 -1.17 32.28 17.20
CA VAL A 540 -2.35 33.11 16.96
C VAL A 540 -3.48 32.75 17.91
N ASN A 541 -4.37 33.73 18.17
CA ASN A 541 -5.58 33.49 18.96
C ASN A 541 -6.77 33.29 18.01
N ILE A 542 -7.20 32.04 17.84
CA ILE A 542 -8.33 31.66 16.97
C ILE A 542 -9.67 31.64 17.72
N THR A 543 -9.63 31.75 19.04
CA THR A 543 -10.84 31.66 19.91
C THR A 543 -11.43 33.01 20.24
N LYS A 544 -10.78 34.11 19.81
CA LYS A 544 -11.21 35.47 20.13
C LYS A 544 -12.55 35.80 19.50
N ALA A 545 -13.53 36.12 20.30
CA ALA A 545 -14.83 36.58 19.86
C ALA A 545 -14.83 38.11 19.57
N LYS A 546 -15.71 38.54 18.68
CA LYS A 546 -15.96 39.97 18.47
C LYS A 546 -16.51 40.56 19.77
N GLN A 547 -15.85 41.56 20.33
CA GLN A 547 -16.40 42.31 21.45
C GLN A 547 -17.61 43.09 20.99
N MET A 548 -18.76 42.88 21.61
CA MET A 548 -19.94 43.69 21.36
C MET A 548 -19.70 45.07 21.98
N THR A 549 -19.49 46.08 21.12
CA THR A 549 -19.55 47.47 21.56
C THR A 549 -20.98 47.95 21.45
N ASN A 550 -21.48 48.68 22.48
CA ASN A 550 -22.85 49.24 22.54
C ASN A 550 -23.17 50.32 21.48
N VAL A 551 -22.32 50.55 20.53
CA VAL A 551 -22.52 51.49 19.42
C VAL A 551 -23.09 50.73 18.23
N ARG A 552 -24.42 50.68 18.11
CA ARG A 552 -25.09 50.27 16.88
C ARG A 552 -24.81 51.29 15.78
N SER A 553 -23.88 51.06 14.91
CA SER A 553 -23.88 51.66 13.59
C SER A 553 -24.88 50.89 12.70
N ALA A 554 -25.92 51.55 12.27
CA ALA A 554 -27.01 51.00 11.46
C ALA A 554 -26.62 50.72 9.99
N THR A 555 -25.35 50.45 9.71
CA THR A 555 -24.84 50.18 8.37
C THR A 555 -24.15 48.82 8.30
N LYS A 556 -24.86 47.93 7.63
CA LYS A 556 -24.42 46.64 7.08
C LYS A 556 -23.81 45.65 8.07
N ASP A 557 -24.63 44.70 8.47
CA ASP A 557 -24.18 43.33 8.68
C ASP A 557 -23.61 42.82 7.33
N GLN A 558 -22.33 43.05 7.09
CA GLN A 558 -21.61 42.34 6.06
C GLN A 558 -21.55 40.90 6.55
N THR A 559 -22.22 40.02 5.84
CA THR A 559 -22.09 38.57 6.03
C THR A 559 -20.59 38.27 5.89
N ALA A 560 -19.97 37.87 7.00
CA ALA A 560 -18.55 37.53 7.05
C ALA A 560 -18.32 36.32 6.14
N VAL A 561 -17.72 36.55 4.98
CA VAL A 561 -17.32 35.47 4.06
C VAL A 561 -15.88 35.12 4.39
N ILE A 562 -15.65 33.89 4.87
CA ILE A 562 -14.33 33.32 5.07
C ILE A 562 -13.98 32.43 3.89
N LYS A 563 -12.68 32.26 3.63
CA LYS A 563 -12.21 31.25 2.68
C LYS A 563 -12.55 29.87 3.22
N THR A 564 -12.86 28.92 2.35
CA THR A 564 -13.09 27.53 2.75
C THR A 564 -11.81 26.97 3.39
N PRO A 565 -11.85 26.49 4.63
CA PRO A 565 -10.70 25.87 5.26
C PRO A 565 -10.26 24.63 4.50
N ARG A 566 -8.96 24.39 4.43
CA ARG A 566 -8.37 23.16 3.89
C ARG A 566 -8.35 22.10 4.98
N ILE A 567 -9.26 21.15 4.93
CA ILE A 567 -9.24 20.01 5.84
C ILE A 567 -8.26 18.98 5.31
N LEU A 568 -7.23 18.69 6.08
CA LEU A 568 -6.18 17.74 5.67
C LEU A 568 -6.65 16.30 5.84
N THR A 569 -6.32 15.47 4.87
CA THR A 569 -6.41 14.01 4.99
C THR A 569 -5.34 13.48 5.94
N LEU A 570 -5.35 12.18 6.23
CA LEU A 570 -4.31 11.54 7.06
C LEU A 570 -2.94 11.67 6.39
N GLU A 571 -2.84 11.39 5.12
CA GLU A 571 -1.61 11.47 4.32
C GLU A 571 -1.09 12.91 4.26
N GLU A 572 -1.94 13.88 3.90
CA GLU A 572 -1.57 15.30 3.90
C GLU A 572 -1.12 15.79 5.29
N SER A 573 -1.71 15.22 6.34
CA SER A 573 -1.33 15.54 7.72
C SER A 573 0.05 14.99 8.08
N LEU A 574 0.38 13.76 7.65
CA LEU A 574 1.71 13.17 7.81
C LEU A 574 2.77 13.96 7.05
N GLU A 575 2.49 14.34 5.80
CA GLU A 575 3.38 15.16 4.97
C GLU A 575 3.63 16.55 5.57
N PHE A 576 2.64 17.10 6.27
CA PHE A 576 2.72 18.41 6.88
C PHE A 576 3.63 18.46 8.12
N LEU A 577 3.83 17.33 8.82
CA LEU A 577 4.57 17.28 10.08
C LEU A 577 6.03 17.71 9.96
N ASN A 578 6.49 18.45 10.95
CA ASN A 578 7.90 18.70 11.24
C ASN A 578 8.37 17.90 12.47
N ASP A 579 9.68 17.90 12.72
CA ASP A 579 10.33 17.10 13.77
C ASP A 579 9.88 17.47 15.20
N ASP A 580 9.34 18.68 15.40
CA ASP A 580 8.83 19.17 16.69
C ASP A 580 7.30 19.05 16.82
N GLU A 581 6.68 18.26 15.94
CA GLU A 581 5.23 18.13 15.83
C GLU A 581 4.78 16.67 15.96
N TYR A 582 3.54 16.48 16.37
CA TYR A 582 2.84 15.20 16.39
C TYR A 582 1.49 15.33 15.67
N MET A 583 1.05 14.23 15.11
CA MET A 583 -0.32 14.05 14.65
C MET A 583 -1.09 13.23 15.68
N GLU A 584 -2.17 13.80 16.21
CA GLU A 584 -3.14 13.14 17.06
C GLU A 584 -4.20 12.46 16.18
N VAL A 585 -4.35 11.16 16.34
CA VAL A 585 -5.26 10.32 15.55
C VAL A 585 -6.31 9.74 16.47
N THR A 586 -7.57 9.98 16.14
CA THR A 586 -8.73 9.43 16.85
C THR A 586 -9.75 8.89 15.84
N PRO A 587 -10.74 8.08 16.27
CA PRO A 587 -11.79 7.62 15.37
C PRO A 587 -12.53 8.75 14.62
N GLU A 588 -12.68 9.91 15.26
CA GLU A 588 -13.48 11.02 14.73
C GLU A 588 -12.64 12.16 14.13
N SER A 589 -11.37 12.31 14.58
CA SER A 589 -10.58 13.49 14.27
C SER A 589 -9.11 13.18 13.99
N ILE A 590 -8.50 14.01 13.14
CA ILE A 590 -7.07 14.10 12.93
C ILE A 590 -6.67 15.53 13.29
N ARG A 591 -5.75 15.69 14.25
CA ARG A 591 -5.29 16.99 14.73
C ARG A 591 -3.77 17.04 14.73
N LEU A 592 -3.22 18.12 14.23
CA LEU A 592 -1.79 18.39 14.29
C LEU A 592 -1.49 19.23 15.53
N ARG A 593 -0.37 18.96 16.17
CA ARG A 593 0.04 19.70 17.38
C ARG A 593 1.54 19.82 17.50
N LYS A 594 1.99 20.83 18.25
CA LYS A 594 3.38 20.89 18.70
C LYS A 594 3.63 19.86 19.81
N GLN A 595 4.83 19.29 19.85
CA GLN A 595 5.24 18.38 20.93
C GLN A 595 5.18 19.08 22.29
N ILE A 596 5.70 20.30 22.37
CA ILE A 596 5.59 21.17 23.54
C ILE A 596 4.41 22.12 23.31
N LEU A 597 3.33 21.95 24.07
CA LEU A 597 2.10 22.70 23.88
C LEU A 597 2.24 24.17 24.33
N ASN A 598 2.89 24.41 25.47
CA ASN A 598 3.03 25.76 26.01
C ASN A 598 4.01 26.61 25.20
N LYS A 599 3.58 27.82 24.82
CA LYS A 599 4.37 28.74 23.99
C LYS A 599 5.71 29.13 24.63
N ALA A 600 5.70 29.49 25.92
CA ALA A 600 6.93 29.96 26.61
C ALA A 600 7.96 28.83 26.73
N GLU A 601 7.51 27.59 26.98
CA GLU A 601 8.37 26.42 27.04
C GLU A 601 8.96 26.07 25.64
N ARG A 602 8.16 26.18 24.57
CA ARG A 602 8.67 26.03 23.19
C ARG A 602 9.77 27.03 22.86
N GLU A 603 9.52 28.31 23.13
CA GLU A 603 10.52 29.37 22.89
C GLU A 603 11.82 29.14 23.67
N LYS A 604 11.72 28.66 24.92
CA LYS A 604 12.87 28.30 25.74
C LYS A 604 13.63 27.09 25.18
N ALA A 605 12.92 26.06 24.74
CA ALA A 605 13.51 24.87 24.11
C ALA A 605 14.22 25.22 22.79
N ASN A 606 13.61 26.06 21.96
CA ASN A 606 14.19 26.50 20.69
C ASN A 606 15.45 27.36 20.88
N LYS A 607 15.50 28.21 21.92
CA LYS A 607 16.72 28.96 22.28
C LYS A 607 17.85 28.02 22.69
N LYS A 608 17.56 26.98 23.47
CA LYS A 608 18.58 26.00 23.90
C LYS A 608 19.13 25.21 22.69
N LYS A 609 18.26 24.77 21.75
CA LYS A 609 18.70 24.08 20.53
C LYS A 609 19.62 24.95 19.66
N LYS A 610 19.26 26.24 19.49
CA LYS A 610 20.09 27.18 18.72
C LYS A 610 21.45 27.46 19.37
N SER A 611 21.54 27.53 20.69
CA SER A 611 22.83 27.69 21.38
C SER A 611 23.70 26.43 21.27
N ALA A 612 23.13 25.24 21.37
CA ALA A 612 23.84 23.96 21.20
C ALA A 612 24.33 23.70 19.77
N ALA A 613 23.64 24.25 18.76
CA ALA A 613 24.06 24.14 17.36
C ALA A 613 25.11 25.20 16.95
N ALA A 614 25.37 26.20 17.81
CA ALA A 614 26.36 27.24 17.59
C ALA A 614 27.69 26.97 18.32
N GLU A 615 27.75 25.98 19.21
CA GLU A 615 28.93 25.38 19.81
C GLU A 615 29.44 24.19 18.99
#